data_28fcad1fc618ba264d9cf51855a64666
#
_entry.id   28fcad1fc618ba264d9cf51855a64666
#
_cell.length_a   1.000
_cell.length_b   1.000
_cell.length_c   1.000
_cell.angle_alpha   90.00
_cell.angle_beta   90.00
_cell.angle_gamma   90.00
#
_symmetry.space_group_name_H-M   'P 1'
#
loop_
_entity.id
_entity.type
_entity.pdbx_description
1 polymer ?
#
loop_
_entity_poly.entity_id
_entity_poly.type
_entity_poly.pdbx_seq_one_letter_code
_entity_poly.pdbx_strand_id
1 'polypeptide(L)'
;RADRQPEFTQIDCEMSFVEQEDVLNTFEGMMRTLFKNVLGVEIAERIPRMSWYDAMDFYGSDKPDIRFDMKIHEITDLVKGYGFSVFDGVDYIGAINVEGTANYTRKQIDELTEWVKRPQVGAKGLVYIKLNEDGSIKSSIDKFYTPEQLQAVAGRLGAKKGDMMLVLCGAKRKTQNMLGVLRIEMGNRLGLRDPFNFAPLWVVDFPLVEWDDETQRFYAMHRSEEHT
;
A
#
# COMPACT_ATOMS: atom_id res chain seq x y z
N ARG A 1 -22.19 2.31 4.03
CA ARG A 1 -20.90 3.02 4.22
C ARG A 1 -21.14 4.50 3.96
N ALA A 2 -20.49 5.37 4.69
CA ALA A 2 -20.66 6.83 4.60
C ALA A 2 -20.27 7.42 3.23
N ASP A 3 -19.51 6.66 2.45
CA ASP A 3 -19.03 6.99 1.11
C ASP A 3 -19.95 6.53 -0.04
N ARG A 4 -21.08 5.87 0.28
CA ARG A 4 -22.04 5.39 -0.72
C ARG A 4 -23.25 6.30 -0.78
N GLN A 5 -23.55 6.77 -1.99
CA GLN A 5 -24.80 7.47 -2.25
C GLN A 5 -25.97 6.47 -2.37
N PRO A 6 -27.17 6.84 -1.90
CA PRO A 6 -28.35 5.97 -1.99
C PRO A 6 -28.84 5.79 -3.44
N GLU A 7 -28.58 6.77 -4.30
CA GLU A 7 -28.93 6.74 -5.72
C GLU A 7 -27.66 7.04 -6.56
N PHE A 8 -27.49 6.28 -7.64
CA PHE A 8 -26.38 6.46 -8.57
C PHE A 8 -26.75 5.96 -9.97
N THR A 9 -26.08 6.50 -10.96
CA THR A 9 -26.19 6.01 -12.35
C THR A 9 -25.06 5.02 -12.61
N GLN A 10 -25.39 3.88 -13.19
CA GLN A 10 -24.45 2.83 -13.56
C GLN A 10 -24.38 2.70 -15.08
N ILE A 11 -23.19 2.48 -15.60
CA ILE A 11 -22.98 1.99 -16.95
C ILE A 11 -22.80 0.48 -16.82
N ASP A 12 -23.79 -0.26 -17.29
CA ASP A 12 -23.79 -1.72 -17.24
C ASP A 12 -23.62 -2.26 -18.66
N CYS A 13 -22.69 -3.20 -18.84
CA CYS A 13 -22.33 -3.73 -20.15
C CYS A 13 -22.23 -5.26 -20.08
N GLU A 14 -23.02 -5.93 -20.89
CA GLU A 14 -22.92 -7.36 -21.12
C GLU A 14 -22.37 -7.64 -22.52
N MET A 15 -21.41 -8.54 -22.61
CA MET A 15 -20.77 -8.92 -23.86
C MET A 15 -20.75 -10.44 -23.99
N SER A 16 -21.06 -10.99 -25.17
CA SER A 16 -21.02 -12.42 -25.44
C SER A 16 -19.87 -12.77 -26.40
N PHE A 17 -19.38 -14.01 -26.30
CA PHE A 17 -18.30 -14.55 -27.12
C PHE A 17 -16.97 -13.75 -27.02
N VAL A 18 -16.64 -13.27 -25.81
CA VAL A 18 -15.45 -12.47 -25.54
C VAL A 18 -14.56 -13.13 -24.49
N GLU A 19 -13.27 -12.85 -24.60
CA GLU A 19 -12.26 -13.17 -23.58
C GLU A 19 -12.00 -11.94 -22.69
N GLN A 20 -11.27 -12.14 -21.59
CA GLN A 20 -10.91 -11.06 -20.66
C GLN A 20 -10.28 -9.84 -21.37
N GLU A 21 -9.39 -10.09 -22.33
CA GLU A 21 -8.70 -9.02 -23.07
C GLU A 21 -9.66 -8.18 -23.92
N ASP A 22 -10.70 -8.77 -24.47
CA ASP A 22 -11.69 -8.05 -25.26
C ASP A 22 -12.47 -7.06 -24.39
N VAL A 23 -12.83 -7.49 -23.17
CA VAL A 23 -13.49 -6.64 -22.17
C VAL A 23 -12.57 -5.50 -21.76
N LEU A 24 -11.33 -5.80 -21.36
CA LEU A 24 -10.37 -4.79 -20.93
C LEU A 24 -10.09 -3.76 -22.03
N ASN A 25 -9.85 -4.19 -23.26
CA ASN A 25 -9.59 -3.30 -24.39
C ASN A 25 -10.79 -2.40 -24.69
N THR A 26 -12.02 -2.92 -24.60
CA THR A 26 -13.24 -2.14 -24.80
C THR A 26 -13.35 -1.02 -23.77
N PHE A 27 -13.17 -1.35 -22.50
CA PHE A 27 -13.23 -0.36 -21.41
C PHE A 27 -12.04 0.60 -21.41
N GLU A 28 -10.85 0.18 -21.83
CA GLU A 28 -9.74 1.11 -22.06
C GLU A 28 -10.08 2.17 -23.11
N GLY A 29 -10.72 1.76 -24.21
CA GLY A 29 -11.22 2.68 -25.24
C GLY A 29 -12.25 3.67 -24.71
N MET A 30 -13.20 3.17 -23.91
CA MET A 30 -14.20 4.01 -23.24
C MET A 30 -13.53 5.02 -22.29
N MET A 31 -12.62 4.58 -21.44
CA MET A 31 -11.92 5.45 -20.48
C MET A 31 -11.10 6.53 -21.17
N ARG A 32 -10.36 6.20 -22.23
CA ARG A 32 -9.64 7.19 -23.03
C ARG A 32 -10.56 8.25 -23.61
N THR A 33 -11.68 7.83 -24.20
CA THR A 33 -12.67 8.74 -24.76
C THR A 33 -13.29 9.66 -23.70
N LEU A 34 -13.62 9.09 -22.54
CA LEU A 34 -14.19 9.83 -21.42
C LEU A 34 -13.21 10.89 -20.88
N PHE A 35 -11.97 10.49 -20.58
CA PHE A 35 -10.95 11.42 -20.07
C PHE A 35 -10.65 12.54 -21.08
N LYS A 36 -10.51 12.21 -22.36
CA LYS A 36 -10.25 13.19 -23.41
C LYS A 36 -11.40 14.17 -23.57
N ASN A 37 -12.64 13.68 -23.67
CA ASN A 37 -13.79 14.52 -23.99
C ASN A 37 -14.32 15.34 -22.82
N VAL A 38 -14.19 14.81 -21.57
CA VAL A 38 -14.72 15.47 -20.38
C VAL A 38 -13.67 16.31 -19.66
N LEU A 39 -12.44 15.80 -19.57
CA LEU A 39 -11.37 16.44 -18.80
C LEU A 39 -10.29 17.08 -19.68
N GLY A 40 -10.29 16.82 -20.99
CA GLY A 40 -9.22 17.25 -21.89
C GLY A 40 -7.86 16.56 -21.62
N VAL A 41 -7.89 15.41 -20.92
CA VAL A 41 -6.68 14.67 -20.52
C VAL A 41 -6.50 13.46 -21.42
N GLU A 42 -5.30 13.30 -21.95
CA GLU A 42 -4.92 12.07 -22.66
C GLU A 42 -4.26 11.09 -21.69
N ILE A 43 -4.85 9.91 -21.53
CA ILE A 43 -4.26 8.80 -20.78
C ILE A 43 -3.58 7.82 -21.75
N ALA A 44 -2.69 6.98 -21.21
CA ALA A 44 -1.93 6.01 -22.00
C ALA A 44 -2.84 5.15 -22.90
N GLU A 45 -2.34 4.80 -24.09
CA GLU A 45 -3.06 3.95 -25.04
C GLU A 45 -3.39 2.58 -24.43
N ARG A 46 -2.46 2.04 -23.66
CA ARG A 46 -2.65 0.80 -22.91
C ARG A 46 -2.52 1.09 -21.41
N ILE A 47 -3.56 0.78 -20.65
CA ILE A 47 -3.56 0.90 -19.20
C ILE A 47 -2.73 -0.25 -18.61
N PRO A 48 -1.74 0.03 -17.73
CA PRO A 48 -0.94 -1.01 -17.08
C PRO A 48 -1.79 -2.03 -16.34
N ARG A 49 -1.33 -3.26 -16.26
CA ARG A 49 -1.95 -4.34 -15.49
C ARG A 49 -1.03 -4.75 -14.34
N MET A 50 -1.62 -4.94 -13.19
CA MET A 50 -0.95 -5.40 -11.98
C MET A 50 -1.74 -6.57 -11.41
N SER A 51 -1.06 -7.63 -10.99
CA SER A 51 -1.73 -8.72 -10.30
C SER A 51 -2.28 -8.23 -8.95
N TRP A 52 -3.36 -8.83 -8.48
CA TRP A 52 -3.89 -8.54 -7.14
C TRP A 52 -2.83 -8.81 -6.05
N TYR A 53 -1.99 -9.83 -6.24
CA TYR A 53 -0.91 -10.16 -5.31
C TYR A 53 0.13 -9.05 -5.23
N ASP A 54 0.56 -8.50 -6.36
CA ASP A 54 1.50 -7.37 -6.40
C ASP A 54 0.88 -6.10 -5.81
N ALA A 55 -0.41 -5.86 -6.10
CA ALA A 55 -1.14 -4.73 -5.53
C ALA A 55 -1.18 -4.80 -3.99
N MET A 56 -1.42 -5.99 -3.45
CA MET A 56 -1.43 -6.20 -2.00
C MET A 56 -0.03 -6.20 -1.39
N ASP A 57 0.95 -6.83 -2.03
CA ASP A 57 2.31 -6.93 -1.50
C ASP A 57 3.04 -5.57 -1.54
N PHE A 58 2.90 -4.79 -2.60
CA PHE A 58 3.62 -3.52 -2.77
C PHE A 58 2.85 -2.28 -2.31
N TYR A 59 1.51 -2.34 -2.26
CA TYR A 59 0.69 -1.16 -1.97
C TYR A 59 -0.32 -1.37 -0.83
N GLY A 60 -0.52 -2.61 -0.39
CA GLY A 60 -1.42 -2.97 0.69
C GLY A 60 -2.90 -2.70 0.38
N SER A 61 -3.27 -2.68 -0.89
CA SER A 61 -4.62 -2.36 -1.34
C SER A 61 -4.88 -2.95 -2.73
N ASP A 62 -6.11 -3.40 -2.97
CA ASP A 62 -6.62 -3.76 -4.30
C ASP A 62 -6.90 -2.54 -5.20
N LYS A 63 -6.71 -1.34 -4.67
CA LYS A 63 -6.84 -0.04 -5.38
C LYS A 63 -5.58 0.80 -5.16
N PRO A 64 -4.43 0.35 -5.69
CA PRO A 64 -3.15 1.01 -5.44
C PRO A 64 -3.08 2.39 -6.10
N ASP A 65 -2.60 3.38 -5.36
CA ASP A 65 -2.24 4.67 -5.93
C ASP A 65 -0.79 4.60 -6.43
N ILE A 66 -0.60 4.56 -7.74
CA ILE A 66 0.70 4.43 -8.39
C ILE A 66 1.29 5.77 -8.85
N ARG A 67 0.71 6.90 -8.47
CA ARG A 67 1.19 8.24 -8.84
C ARG A 67 2.51 8.61 -8.16
N PHE A 68 2.88 7.90 -7.12
CA PHE A 68 4.14 8.04 -6.41
C PHE A 68 4.70 6.66 -6.04
N ASP A 69 6.00 6.55 -5.87
CA ASP A 69 6.65 5.33 -5.41
C ASP A 69 6.32 5.08 -3.91
N MET A 70 7.20 4.64 -3.07
CA MET A 70 6.97 4.28 -1.67
C MET A 70 6.33 2.90 -1.51
N LYS A 71 6.86 1.91 -2.22
CA LYS A 71 6.37 0.52 -2.13
C LYS A 71 6.61 -0.06 -0.74
N ILE A 72 5.73 -0.98 -0.36
CA ILE A 72 5.91 -1.81 0.83
C ILE A 72 6.97 -2.86 0.54
N HIS A 73 7.89 -3.05 1.46
CA HIS A 73 8.89 -4.11 1.42
C HIS A 73 8.77 -4.98 2.67
N GLU A 74 8.75 -6.29 2.48
CA GLU A 74 8.88 -7.22 3.61
C GLU A 74 10.34 -7.25 4.08
N ILE A 75 10.53 -7.13 5.39
CA ILE A 75 11.83 -7.12 6.05
C ILE A 75 11.94 -8.13 7.20
N THR A 76 11.00 -9.06 7.27
CA THR A 76 10.92 -10.07 8.34
C THR A 76 12.25 -10.83 8.51
N ASP A 77 12.87 -11.24 7.40
CA ASP A 77 14.15 -11.94 7.35
C ASP A 77 15.34 -11.12 7.87
N LEU A 78 15.24 -9.80 7.84
CA LEU A 78 16.32 -8.88 8.25
C LEU A 78 16.23 -8.48 9.72
N VAL A 79 15.05 -8.58 10.35
CA VAL A 79 14.83 -7.99 11.68
C VAL A 79 14.26 -8.96 12.71
N LYS A 80 13.83 -10.15 12.35
CA LYS A 80 13.33 -11.17 13.30
C LYS A 80 14.49 -11.94 13.93
N GLY A 81 14.37 -12.28 15.23
CA GLY A 81 15.34 -13.10 15.94
C GLY A 81 16.45 -12.36 16.69
N TYR A 82 16.33 -11.04 16.83
CA TYR A 82 17.32 -10.22 17.54
C TYR A 82 16.88 -9.78 18.94
N GLY A 83 15.84 -10.40 19.50
CA GLY A 83 15.40 -10.16 20.88
C GLY A 83 14.46 -8.96 21.05
N PHE A 84 13.99 -8.36 19.98
CA PHE A 84 12.89 -7.39 20.04
C PHE A 84 11.56 -8.14 20.00
N SER A 85 10.97 -8.39 21.16
CA SER A 85 9.81 -9.28 21.33
C SER A 85 8.61 -8.93 20.44
N VAL A 86 8.45 -7.64 20.07
CA VAL A 86 7.38 -7.18 19.19
C VAL A 86 7.55 -7.75 17.77
N PHE A 87 8.79 -7.86 17.29
CA PHE A 87 9.08 -8.43 15.98
C PHE A 87 9.21 -9.96 16.03
N ASP A 88 9.76 -10.49 17.13
CA ASP A 88 9.97 -11.95 17.26
C ASP A 88 8.64 -12.71 17.39
N GLY A 89 7.60 -12.07 17.91
CA GLY A 89 6.29 -12.66 18.13
C GLY A 89 5.30 -12.57 16.95
N VAL A 90 5.74 -12.13 15.76
CA VAL A 90 4.85 -11.95 14.59
C VAL A 90 5.37 -12.65 13.34
N ASP A 91 4.49 -12.90 12.38
CA ASP A 91 4.85 -13.59 11.13
C ASP A 91 5.29 -12.66 10.02
N TYR A 92 4.88 -11.39 10.07
CA TYR A 92 5.15 -10.43 9.02
C TYR A 92 5.59 -9.09 9.58
N ILE A 93 6.68 -8.56 9.02
CA ILE A 93 7.18 -7.22 9.30
C ILE A 93 7.40 -6.54 7.96
N GLY A 94 6.70 -5.44 7.74
CA GLY A 94 6.77 -4.67 6.51
C GLY A 94 7.18 -3.23 6.78
N ALA A 95 7.79 -2.61 5.78
CA ALA A 95 8.26 -1.23 5.85
C ALA A 95 8.01 -0.47 4.56
N ILE A 96 7.91 0.86 4.68
CA ILE A 96 7.92 1.80 3.57
C ILE A 96 9.08 2.79 3.77
N ASN A 97 9.70 3.22 2.66
CA ASN A 97 10.69 4.30 2.67
C ASN A 97 10.01 5.63 2.36
N VAL A 98 10.19 6.62 3.22
CA VAL A 98 9.63 7.96 3.07
C VAL A 98 10.77 8.93 2.81
N GLU A 99 10.94 9.29 1.55
CA GLU A 99 12.06 10.13 1.09
C GLU A 99 12.06 11.51 1.75
N GLY A 100 13.25 11.99 2.14
CA GLY A 100 13.47 13.33 2.65
C GLY A 100 12.87 13.64 4.02
N THR A 101 12.51 12.63 4.82
CA THR A 101 11.83 12.83 6.11
C THR A 101 12.64 12.45 7.35
N ALA A 102 13.94 12.20 7.20
CA ALA A 102 14.81 11.94 8.36
C ALA A 102 14.84 13.11 9.36
N ASN A 103 14.57 14.33 8.88
CA ASN A 103 14.49 15.54 9.70
C ASN A 103 13.22 15.69 10.53
N TYR A 104 12.25 14.77 10.41
CA TYR A 104 11.02 14.80 11.22
C TYR A 104 11.38 14.88 12.69
N THR A 105 10.79 15.86 13.37
CA THR A 105 10.93 16.06 14.81
C THR A 105 10.26 14.93 15.59
N ARG A 106 10.65 14.77 16.85
CA ARG A 106 10.01 13.81 17.75
C ARG A 106 8.49 14.02 17.81
N LYS A 107 8.04 15.27 17.88
CA LYS A 107 6.61 15.60 17.90
C LYS A 107 5.89 15.07 16.66
N GLN A 108 6.44 15.25 15.47
CA GLN A 108 5.85 14.76 14.21
C GLN A 108 5.78 13.23 14.18
N ILE A 109 6.79 12.56 14.73
CA ILE A 109 6.81 11.09 14.82
C ILE A 109 5.80 10.59 15.85
N ASP A 110 5.69 11.26 17.00
CA ASP A 110 4.72 10.93 18.03
C ASP A 110 3.28 11.12 17.49
N GLU A 111 3.01 12.22 16.78
CA GLU A 111 1.73 12.45 16.09
C GLU A 111 1.42 11.37 15.06
N LEU A 112 2.40 10.92 14.29
CA LEU A 112 2.24 9.85 13.32
C LEU A 112 1.99 8.49 14.02
N THR A 113 2.68 8.26 15.14
CA THR A 113 2.48 7.07 15.97
C THR A 113 1.07 7.00 16.55
N GLU A 114 0.55 8.12 17.03
CA GLU A 114 -0.85 8.19 17.49
C GLU A 114 -1.84 8.07 16.32
N TRP A 115 -1.48 8.57 15.16
CA TRP A 115 -2.32 8.44 13.97
C TRP A 115 -2.48 6.97 13.52
N VAL A 116 -1.40 6.17 13.52
CA VAL A 116 -1.48 4.75 13.13
C VAL A 116 -2.23 3.89 14.15
N LYS A 117 -2.32 4.32 15.42
CA LYS A 117 -3.08 3.62 16.46
C LYS A 117 -4.59 3.83 16.37
N ARG A 118 -5.06 4.79 15.57
CA ARG A 118 -6.51 5.04 15.39
C ARG A 118 -7.21 3.77 14.91
N PRO A 119 -8.47 3.53 15.32
CA PRO A 119 -9.22 2.33 14.92
C PRO A 119 -9.30 2.10 13.41
N GLN A 120 -9.26 3.18 12.63
CA GLN A 120 -9.31 3.14 11.17
C GLN A 120 -8.04 2.55 10.54
N VAL A 121 -6.91 2.64 11.23
CA VAL A 121 -5.63 2.03 10.81
C VAL A 121 -5.38 0.75 11.58
N GLY A 122 -5.48 0.79 12.92
CA GLY A 122 -5.46 -0.37 13.80
C GLY A 122 -4.07 -0.89 14.17
N ALA A 123 -3.01 -0.13 13.92
CA ALA A 123 -1.66 -0.53 14.32
C ALA A 123 -1.46 -0.38 15.84
N LYS A 124 -0.69 -1.27 16.44
CA LYS A 124 -0.35 -1.22 17.89
C LYS A 124 0.72 -0.19 18.21
N GLY A 125 1.50 0.21 17.23
CA GLY A 125 2.60 1.16 17.33
C GLY A 125 3.28 1.37 15.99
N LEU A 126 4.29 2.24 15.97
CA LEU A 126 5.09 2.54 14.80
C LEU A 126 6.57 2.49 15.16
N VAL A 127 7.34 1.72 14.40
CA VAL A 127 8.81 1.77 14.46
C VAL A 127 9.31 2.65 13.32
N TYR A 128 10.30 3.48 13.59
CA TYR A 128 10.97 4.29 12.57
C TYR A 128 12.48 4.01 12.56
N ILE A 129 13.07 4.13 11.38
CA ILE A 129 14.50 4.08 11.16
C ILE A 129 14.87 5.28 10.28
N LYS A 130 15.75 6.15 10.75
CA LYS A 130 16.23 7.33 10.02
C LYS A 130 17.61 7.08 9.49
N LEU A 131 17.83 7.36 8.22
CA LEU A 131 19.15 7.46 7.62
C LEU A 131 19.48 8.96 7.45
N ASN A 132 20.22 9.50 8.41
CA ASN A 132 20.53 10.94 8.45
C ASN A 132 21.45 11.37 7.31
N GLU A 133 21.52 12.68 7.05
CA GLU A 133 22.35 13.27 6.00
C GLU A 133 23.86 12.98 6.15
N ASP A 134 24.33 12.84 7.39
CA ASP A 134 25.72 12.47 7.70
C ASP A 134 26.00 10.97 7.49
N GLY A 135 24.98 10.18 7.15
CA GLY A 135 25.06 8.74 6.99
C GLY A 135 24.87 7.96 8.28
N SER A 136 24.70 8.62 9.41
CA SER A 136 24.36 7.94 10.68
C SER A 136 22.94 7.40 10.62
N ILE A 137 22.72 6.28 11.30
CA ILE A 137 21.39 5.67 11.38
C ILE A 137 20.87 5.77 12.81
N LYS A 138 19.59 6.13 12.94
CA LYS A 138 18.88 6.20 14.24
C LYS A 138 17.52 5.55 14.13
N SER A 139 17.13 4.84 15.19
CA SER A 139 15.85 4.13 15.22
C SER A 139 15.20 4.23 16.60
N SER A 140 13.90 3.98 16.66
CA SER A 140 13.19 3.76 17.92
C SER A 140 13.57 2.43 18.59
N ILE A 141 14.33 1.58 17.90
CA ILE A 141 14.71 0.23 18.36
C ILE A 141 16.25 0.03 18.39
N ASP A 142 17.03 1.11 18.45
CA ASP A 142 18.50 1.09 18.51
C ASP A 142 19.09 0.14 19.55
N LYS A 143 18.35 -0.12 20.64
CA LYS A 143 18.79 -1.00 21.73
C LYS A 143 18.90 -2.48 21.33
N PHE A 144 18.23 -2.87 20.26
CA PHE A 144 18.10 -4.28 19.83
C PHE A 144 18.88 -4.58 18.56
N TYR A 145 19.29 -3.55 17.79
CA TYR A 145 19.88 -3.72 16.48
C TYR A 145 21.18 -2.92 16.35
N THR A 146 22.16 -3.53 15.70
CA THR A 146 23.39 -2.82 15.33
C THR A 146 23.14 -1.88 14.14
N PRO A 147 23.98 -0.84 13.93
CA PRO A 147 23.89 0.03 12.76
C PRO A 147 23.92 -0.74 11.43
N GLU A 148 24.71 -1.82 11.34
CA GLU A 148 24.84 -2.65 10.15
C GLU A 148 23.55 -3.38 9.82
N GLN A 149 22.83 -3.88 10.84
CA GLN A 149 21.53 -4.53 10.67
C GLN A 149 20.47 -3.53 10.17
N LEU A 150 20.45 -2.33 10.75
CA LEU A 150 19.55 -1.28 10.30
C LEU A 150 19.91 -0.78 8.90
N GLN A 151 21.22 -0.76 8.55
CA GLN A 151 21.69 -0.43 7.20
C GLN A 151 21.25 -1.47 6.17
N ALA A 152 21.19 -2.75 6.54
CA ALA A 152 20.65 -3.79 5.66
C ALA A 152 19.16 -3.55 5.35
N VAL A 153 18.38 -3.09 6.32
CA VAL A 153 16.99 -2.65 6.09
C VAL A 153 16.94 -1.47 5.13
N ALA A 154 17.77 -0.44 5.35
CA ALA A 154 17.86 0.71 4.45
C ALA A 154 18.21 0.28 3.02
N GLY A 155 19.15 -0.64 2.85
CA GLY A 155 19.51 -1.22 1.56
C GLY A 155 18.35 -1.96 0.88
N ARG A 156 17.55 -2.75 1.62
CA ARG A 156 16.38 -3.47 1.10
C ARG A 156 15.32 -2.49 0.56
N LEU A 157 15.13 -1.36 1.21
CA LEU A 157 14.17 -0.35 0.80
C LEU A 157 14.72 0.68 -0.19
N GLY A 158 16.01 0.59 -0.56
CA GLY A 158 16.65 1.59 -1.42
C GLY A 158 16.73 2.99 -0.79
N ALA A 159 16.70 3.05 0.55
CA ALA A 159 16.72 4.32 1.28
C ALA A 159 18.04 5.07 1.06
N LYS A 160 17.93 6.39 0.95
CA LYS A 160 19.04 7.32 0.76
C LYS A 160 19.23 8.17 2.03
N LYS A 161 20.37 8.87 2.10
CA LYS A 161 20.59 9.87 3.15
C LYS A 161 19.46 10.90 3.14
N GLY A 162 18.93 11.20 4.31
CA GLY A 162 17.78 12.07 4.46
C GLY A 162 16.43 11.36 4.52
N ASP A 163 16.39 10.04 4.33
CA ASP A 163 15.14 9.26 4.32
C ASP A 163 14.79 8.68 5.71
N MET A 164 13.51 8.42 5.91
CA MET A 164 13.01 7.70 7.07
C MET A 164 12.17 6.50 6.63
N MET A 165 12.48 5.36 7.19
CA MET A 165 11.72 4.14 6.99
C MET A 165 10.73 3.97 8.14
N LEU A 166 9.47 3.65 7.80
CA LEU A 166 8.38 3.40 8.73
C LEU A 166 8.01 1.92 8.68
N VAL A 167 7.97 1.28 9.86
CA VAL A 167 7.83 -0.17 9.99
C VAL A 167 6.60 -0.50 10.81
N LEU A 168 5.78 -1.41 10.30
CA LEU A 168 4.65 -2.03 11.01
C LEU A 168 4.80 -3.55 10.99
N CYS A 169 4.18 -4.24 11.96
CA CYS A 169 4.27 -5.68 12.09
C CYS A 169 2.97 -6.31 12.60
N GLY A 170 2.78 -7.60 12.32
CA GLY A 170 1.62 -8.36 12.76
C GLY A 170 1.25 -9.49 11.78
N ALA A 171 -0.04 -9.82 11.68
CA ALA A 171 -0.54 -10.73 10.66
C ALA A 171 -0.39 -10.11 9.27
N LYS A 172 0.11 -10.87 8.29
CA LYS A 172 0.56 -10.36 6.97
C LYS A 172 -0.49 -9.44 6.32
N ARG A 173 -1.68 -9.92 6.06
CA ARG A 173 -2.71 -9.15 5.34
C ARG A 173 -3.12 -7.87 6.08
N LYS A 174 -3.35 -7.95 7.38
CA LYS A 174 -3.69 -6.78 8.21
C LYS A 174 -2.56 -5.74 8.20
N THR A 175 -1.31 -6.19 8.28
CA THR A 175 -0.14 -5.30 8.27
C THR A 175 0.07 -4.64 6.92
N GLN A 176 -0.12 -5.36 5.82
CA GLN A 176 -0.08 -4.80 4.47
C GLN A 176 -1.14 -3.70 4.29
N ASN A 177 -2.38 -3.95 4.71
CA ASN A 177 -3.44 -2.95 4.66
C ASN A 177 -3.11 -1.70 5.50
N MET A 178 -2.60 -1.88 6.73
CA MET A 178 -2.16 -0.76 7.58
C MET A 178 -1.02 0.04 6.93
N LEU A 179 -0.04 -0.62 6.32
CA LEU A 179 1.04 0.04 5.57
C LEU A 179 0.53 0.75 4.33
N GLY A 180 -0.44 0.19 3.62
CA GLY A 180 -1.10 0.83 2.48
C GLY A 180 -1.79 2.14 2.90
N VAL A 181 -2.52 2.13 4.01
CA VAL A 181 -3.15 3.33 4.57
C VAL A 181 -2.10 4.36 5.02
N LEU A 182 -1.03 3.92 5.69
CA LEU A 182 0.08 4.78 6.11
C LEU A 182 0.81 5.40 4.90
N ARG A 183 1.01 4.62 3.84
CA ARG A 183 1.59 5.07 2.58
C ARG A 183 0.78 6.22 1.97
N ILE A 184 -0.54 6.09 1.92
CA ILE A 184 -1.44 7.14 1.41
C ILE A 184 -1.40 8.39 2.28
N GLU A 185 -1.37 8.24 3.60
CA GLU A 185 -1.22 9.37 4.53
C GLU A 185 0.10 10.11 4.31
N MET A 186 1.21 9.38 4.17
CA MET A 186 2.50 10.00 3.88
C MET A 186 2.51 10.69 2.51
N GLY A 187 1.90 10.08 1.50
CA GLY A 187 1.71 10.69 0.19
C GLY A 187 0.93 12.01 0.25
N ASN A 188 -0.10 12.10 1.12
CA ASN A 188 -0.85 13.34 1.37
C ASN A 188 0.01 14.39 2.07
N ARG A 189 0.70 14.02 3.15
CA ARG A 189 1.57 14.95 3.92
C ARG A 189 2.70 15.54 3.09
N LEU A 190 3.21 14.79 2.13
CA LEU A 190 4.30 15.20 1.25
C LEU A 190 3.81 15.83 -0.07
N GLY A 191 2.49 15.94 -0.28
CA GLY A 191 1.94 16.51 -1.51
C GLY A 191 2.19 15.68 -2.78
N LEU A 192 2.42 14.37 -2.65
CA LEU A 192 2.73 13.47 -3.76
C LEU A 192 1.48 13.05 -4.56
N ARG A 193 0.30 13.35 -4.05
CA ARG A 193 -0.99 12.97 -4.65
C ARG A 193 -1.64 14.15 -5.34
N ASP A 194 -1.09 14.55 -6.47
CA ASP A 194 -1.71 15.58 -7.32
C ASP A 194 -3.08 15.09 -7.83
N PRO A 195 -4.19 15.80 -7.54
CA PRO A 195 -5.52 15.42 -8.00
C PRO A 195 -5.71 15.54 -9.52
N PHE A 196 -4.83 16.27 -10.20
CA PHE A 196 -4.85 16.43 -11.66
C PHE A 196 -3.92 15.45 -12.39
N ASN A 197 -3.16 14.65 -11.67
CA ASN A 197 -2.36 13.57 -12.24
C ASN A 197 -3.14 12.26 -12.18
N PHE A 198 -3.45 11.68 -13.34
CA PHE A 198 -4.21 10.45 -13.47
C PHE A 198 -3.27 9.29 -13.84
N ALA A 199 -3.30 8.22 -13.06
CA ALA A 199 -2.53 7.01 -13.29
C ALA A 199 -3.48 5.79 -13.26
N PRO A 200 -4.27 5.58 -14.33
CA PRO A 200 -5.20 4.44 -14.40
C PRO A 200 -4.43 3.13 -14.41
N LEU A 201 -4.99 2.12 -13.74
CA LEU A 201 -4.42 0.80 -13.57
C LEU A 201 -5.53 -0.24 -13.54
N TRP A 202 -5.31 -1.37 -14.19
CA TRP A 202 -6.08 -2.58 -13.99
C TRP A 202 -5.43 -3.45 -12.90
N VAL A 203 -6.18 -3.79 -11.88
CA VAL A 203 -5.81 -4.88 -10.97
C VAL A 203 -6.52 -6.13 -11.46
N VAL A 204 -5.74 -7.17 -11.75
CA VAL A 204 -6.19 -8.42 -12.34
C VAL A 204 -5.81 -9.61 -11.46
N ASP A 205 -6.24 -10.81 -11.82
CA ASP A 205 -5.90 -12.05 -11.12
C ASP A 205 -6.31 -12.06 -9.63
N PHE A 206 -7.53 -11.56 -9.36
CA PHE A 206 -8.09 -11.64 -8.02
C PHE A 206 -8.28 -13.10 -7.59
N PRO A 207 -7.97 -13.44 -6.32
CA PRO A 207 -8.33 -14.77 -5.82
C PRO A 207 -9.85 -14.93 -5.80
N LEU A 208 -10.30 -16.14 -6.11
CA LEU A 208 -11.73 -16.45 -6.11
C LEU A 208 -12.35 -16.31 -4.72
N VAL A 209 -11.59 -16.73 -3.70
CA VAL A 209 -12.01 -16.70 -2.29
C VAL A 209 -10.91 -16.16 -1.40
N GLU A 210 -11.29 -15.54 -0.28
CA GLU A 210 -10.41 -15.14 0.80
C GLU A 210 -10.84 -15.81 2.11
N TRP A 211 -9.85 -16.25 2.90
CA TRP A 211 -10.10 -16.81 4.22
C TRP A 211 -10.28 -15.70 5.25
N ASP A 212 -11.33 -15.80 6.04
CA ASP A 212 -11.58 -14.90 7.16
C ASP A 212 -11.28 -15.61 8.49
N ASP A 213 -10.28 -15.11 9.20
CA ASP A 213 -9.84 -15.67 10.49
C ASP A 213 -10.88 -15.48 11.62
N GLU A 214 -11.76 -14.48 11.52
CA GLU A 214 -12.75 -14.21 12.57
C GLU A 214 -13.92 -15.19 12.48
N THR A 215 -14.39 -15.43 11.27
CA THR A 215 -15.53 -16.33 11.02
C THR A 215 -15.12 -17.75 10.68
N GLN A 216 -13.81 -18.03 10.47
CA GLN A 216 -13.25 -19.32 10.08
C GLN A 216 -13.91 -19.89 8.81
N ARG A 217 -14.11 -19.04 7.79
CA ARG A 217 -14.77 -19.40 6.52
C ARG A 217 -14.09 -18.73 5.33
N PHE A 218 -14.29 -19.34 4.18
CA PHE A 218 -13.98 -18.68 2.91
C PHE A 218 -15.14 -17.79 2.47
N TYR A 219 -14.80 -16.59 2.01
CA TYR A 219 -15.73 -15.65 1.37
C TYR A 219 -15.28 -15.40 -0.07
N ALA A 220 -16.24 -15.29 -0.98
CA ALA A 220 -15.95 -14.87 -2.35
C ALA A 220 -15.45 -13.43 -2.35
N MET A 221 -14.33 -13.17 -3.02
CA MET A 221 -13.77 -11.82 -3.19
C MET A 221 -14.68 -10.94 -4.05
N HIS A 222 -15.26 -11.51 -5.09
CA HIS A 222 -16.26 -10.88 -5.94
C HIS A 222 -17.51 -11.78 -6.00
N ARG A 223 -18.69 -11.18 -6.13
CA ARG A 223 -19.88 -11.95 -6.46
C ARG A 223 -19.68 -12.57 -7.84
N SER A 224 -19.61 -13.89 -7.90
CA SER A 224 -19.87 -14.61 -9.13
C SER A 224 -21.36 -14.75 -9.26
N GLU A 225 -21.92 -14.41 -10.39
CA GLU A 225 -23.36 -14.61 -10.70
C GLU A 225 -23.69 -16.09 -11.01
N GLU A 226 -22.75 -16.98 -10.80
CA GLU A 226 -22.86 -18.43 -11.05
C GLU A 226 -23.66 -19.19 -9.98
N HIS A 227 -24.40 -18.50 -9.13
CA HIS A 227 -25.23 -19.12 -8.07
C HIS A 227 -26.72 -18.93 -8.32
N THR A 228 -27.15 -19.18 -9.54
CA THR A 228 -28.57 -19.42 -9.83
C THR A 228 -28.81 -20.88 -10.18
#